data_42baac2661b8276b24d61e59be6f63fe
#
_entry.id   42baac2661b8276b24d61e59be6f63fe
#
_cell.length_a   1.000
_cell.length_b   1.000
_cell.length_c   1.000
_cell.angle_alpha   90.00
_cell.angle_beta   90.00
_cell.angle_gamma   90.00
#
_symmetry.space_group_name_H-M   'P 1'
#
loop_
_entity.id
_entity.type
_entity.pdbx_description
1 polymer ?
#
loop_
_entity_poly.entity_id
_entity_poly.type
_entity_poly.pdbx_seq_one_letter_code
_entity_poly.pdbx_strand_id
1 'polypeptide(L)' 'MIKKKFKIDGMHCTSCAMNIDGELEDTEGVKSASTNFAKGMVEVEYDSSKLSDKEIIKTIKTAGYSAELITNS' A
#
# COMPACT_ATOMS: atom_id res chain seq x y z
N MET A 1 15.51 -4.40 1.64
CA MET A 1 14.07 -4.10 1.45
C MET A 1 13.24 -4.86 2.45
N ILE A 2 12.18 -4.25 2.93
CA ILE A 2 11.26 -4.89 3.86
C ILE A 2 9.89 -4.99 3.21
N LYS A 3 9.10 -5.92 3.71
CA LYS A 3 7.76 -6.16 3.18
C LYS A 3 6.77 -6.03 4.33
N LYS A 4 5.74 -5.23 4.14
CA LYS A 4 4.70 -5.02 5.14
C LYS A 4 3.33 -5.10 4.50
N LYS A 5 2.34 -5.45 5.30
CA LYS A 5 0.96 -5.56 4.85
C LYS A 5 0.13 -4.47 5.52
N PHE A 6 -0.76 -3.88 4.75
CA PHE A 6 -1.65 -2.84 5.22
C PHE A 6 -3.09 -3.21 4.89
N LYS A 7 -3.99 -2.89 5.81
CA LYS A 7 -5.42 -3.07 5.57
C LYS A 7 -5.95 -1.81 4.92
N ILE A 8 -6.74 -1.98 3.85
CA ILE A 8 -7.27 -0.85 3.09
C ILE A 8 -8.77 -0.74 3.32
N ASP A 9 -9.20 0.46 3.67
CA ASP A 9 -10.62 0.80 3.78
C ASP A 9 -11.03 1.67 2.62
N GLY A 10 -12.26 1.52 2.17
CA GLY A 10 -12.79 2.32 1.07
C GLY A 10 -12.58 1.71 -0.29
N MET A 11 -12.05 0.50 -0.35
CA MET A 11 -11.82 -0.20 -1.60
C MET A 11 -13.09 -0.98 -1.96
N HIS A 12 -13.81 -0.49 -2.97
CA HIS A 12 -15.11 -1.05 -3.33
C HIS A 12 -15.12 -1.87 -4.61
N CYS A 13 -14.04 -1.85 -5.38
CA CYS A 13 -13.97 -2.58 -6.64
C CYS A 13 -12.52 -2.87 -7.01
N THR A 14 -12.34 -3.75 -8.00
CA THR A 14 -10.99 -4.13 -8.42
C THR A 14 -10.22 -2.95 -9.02
N SER A 15 -10.91 -1.99 -9.60
CA SER A 15 -10.26 -0.78 -10.11
C SER A 15 -9.58 0.00 -8.98
N CYS A 16 -10.18 0.02 -7.80
CA CYS A 16 -9.57 0.66 -6.65
C CYS A 16 -8.26 -0.01 -6.27
N ALA A 17 -8.24 -1.34 -6.29
CA ALA A 17 -7.02 -2.09 -5.99
C ALA A 17 -5.92 -1.75 -6.98
N MET A 18 -6.25 -1.64 -8.26
CA MET A 18 -5.28 -1.28 -9.28
C MET A 18 -4.76 0.14 -9.09
N ASN A 19 -5.62 1.07 -8.69
CA ASN A 19 -5.21 2.43 -8.40
C ASN A 19 -4.21 2.47 -7.24
N ILE A 20 -4.47 1.71 -6.20
CA ILE A 20 -3.58 1.65 -5.04
C ILE A 20 -2.23 1.10 -5.45
N ASP A 21 -2.22 0.01 -6.22
CA ASP A 21 -0.98 -0.58 -6.71
C ASP A 21 -0.18 0.44 -7.52
N GLY A 22 -0.85 1.13 -8.45
CA GLY A 22 -0.18 2.10 -9.30
C GLY A 22 0.41 3.25 -8.52
N GLU A 23 -0.34 3.78 -7.56
CA GLU A 23 0.13 4.87 -6.72
C GLU A 23 1.35 4.46 -5.89
N LEU A 24 1.32 3.26 -5.34
CA LEU A 24 2.43 2.76 -4.53
C LEU A 24 3.66 2.49 -5.38
N GLU A 25 3.49 1.87 -6.53
CA GLU A 25 4.62 1.57 -7.41
C GLU A 25 5.26 2.82 -7.98
N ASP A 26 4.50 3.90 -8.09
CA ASP A 26 5.01 5.20 -8.53
C ASP A 26 5.80 5.91 -7.42
N THR A 27 5.67 5.46 -6.20
CA THR A 27 6.33 6.11 -5.07
C THR A 27 7.80 5.70 -5.02
N GLU A 28 8.68 6.69 -4.95
CA GLU A 28 10.10 6.44 -4.86
C GLU A 28 10.42 5.67 -3.58
N GLY A 29 11.21 4.61 -3.73
CA GLY A 29 11.57 3.74 -2.62
C GLY A 29 10.75 2.47 -2.55
N VAL A 30 9.64 2.41 -3.28
CA VAL A 30 8.82 1.20 -3.35
C VAL A 30 9.34 0.30 -4.47
N LYS A 31 9.63 -0.94 -4.12
CA LYS A 31 10.07 -1.92 -5.10
C LYS A 31 8.86 -2.59 -5.78
N SER A 32 7.87 -2.96 -4.99
CA SER A 32 6.68 -3.60 -5.53
C SER A 32 5.52 -3.42 -4.57
N ALA A 33 4.31 -3.52 -5.11
CA ALA A 33 3.10 -3.46 -4.35
C ALA A 33 2.10 -4.45 -4.94
N SER A 34 1.40 -5.16 -4.08
CA SER A 34 0.42 -6.15 -4.51
C SER A 34 -0.82 -6.00 -3.65
N THR A 35 -1.92 -5.59 -4.24
CA THR A 35 -3.17 -5.40 -3.53
C THR A 35 -4.04 -6.66 -3.68
N ASN A 36 -4.55 -7.14 -2.56
CA ASN A 36 -5.48 -8.25 -2.55
C ASN A 36 -6.89 -7.69 -2.28
N PHE A 37 -7.67 -7.55 -3.33
CA PHE A 37 -9.00 -6.99 -3.22
C PHE A 37 -9.92 -7.83 -2.34
N ALA A 38 -9.83 -9.15 -2.45
CA ALA A 38 -10.69 -10.06 -1.71
C ALA A 38 -10.50 -9.92 -0.20
N LYS A 39 -9.27 -9.66 0.22
CA LYS A 39 -8.95 -9.49 1.64
C LYS A 39 -8.92 -8.04 2.08
N GLY A 40 -8.98 -7.11 1.13
CA GLY A 40 -8.90 -5.69 1.44
C GLY A 40 -7.54 -5.29 1.99
N MET A 41 -6.48 -5.90 1.48
CA MET A 41 -5.12 -5.69 1.98
C MET A 41 -4.16 -5.42 0.84
N VAL A 42 -3.06 -4.73 1.17
CA VAL A 42 -1.99 -4.53 0.21
C VAL A 42 -0.66 -4.94 0.86
N GLU A 43 0.17 -5.62 0.09
CA GLU A 43 1.51 -5.99 0.51
C GLU A 43 2.49 -5.10 -0.26
N VAL A 44 3.34 -4.39 0.47
CA VAL A 44 4.26 -3.44 -0.13
C VAL A 44 5.69 -3.82 0.25
N GLU A 45 6.54 -3.93 -0.76
CA GLU A 45 7.97 -4.13 -0.55
C GLU A 45 8.66 -2.81 -0.86
N TYR A 46 9.37 -2.26 0.12
CA TYR A 46 9.99 -0.95 -0.02
C TYR A 46 11.28 -0.87 0.79
N ASP A 47 12.05 0.17 0.50
CA ASP A 47 13.31 0.44 1.20
C ASP A 47 13.03 1.29 2.43
N SER A 48 13.18 0.71 3.61
CA SER A 48 12.88 1.39 4.86
C SER A 48 13.81 2.57 5.15
N SER A 49 14.93 2.65 4.44
CA SER A 49 15.80 3.82 4.57
C SER A 49 15.32 5.01 3.76
N LYS A 50 14.42 4.78 2.80
CA LYS A 50 13.86 5.84 1.95
C LYS A 50 12.43 6.17 2.31
N LEU A 51 11.69 5.18 2.78
CA LEU A 51 10.28 5.33 3.12
C LEU A 51 10.00 4.72 4.48
N SER A 52 8.94 5.22 5.11
CA SER A 52 8.42 4.63 6.33
C SER A 52 7.00 4.15 6.06
N ASP A 53 6.45 3.36 6.99
CA ASP A 53 5.07 2.91 6.89
C ASP A 53 4.10 4.09 6.83
N LYS A 54 4.43 5.20 7.51
CA LYS A 54 3.61 6.41 7.47
C LYS A 54 3.53 6.98 6.06
N GLU A 55 4.65 6.94 5.32
CA GLU A 55 4.67 7.43 3.93
C GLU A 55 3.79 6.57 3.04
N ILE A 56 3.81 5.27 3.26
CA ILE A 56 2.96 4.34 2.50
C ILE A 56 1.49 4.64 2.78
N ILE A 57 1.14 4.82 4.04
CA ILE A 57 -0.23 5.14 4.45
C ILE A 57 -0.66 6.47 3.83
N LYS A 58 0.23 7.46 3.84
CA LYS A 58 -0.06 8.77 3.27
C LYS A 58 -0.32 8.68 1.77
N THR A 59 0.46 7.88 1.07
CA THR A 59 0.27 7.67 -0.37
C THR A 59 -1.09 7.07 -0.67
N ILE A 60 -1.48 6.07 0.10
CA ILE A 60 -2.78 5.43 -0.05
C ILE A 60 -3.90 6.42 0.26
N LYS A 61 -3.72 7.23 1.29
CA LYS A 61 -4.71 8.23 1.68
C LYS A 61 -4.88 9.29 0.59
N THR A 62 -3.80 9.68 -0.04
CA THR A 62 -3.83 10.64 -1.15
C THR A 62 -4.61 10.09 -2.34
N ALA A 63 -4.57 8.76 -2.52
CA ALA A 63 -5.33 8.11 -3.58
C ALA A 63 -6.83 8.02 -3.26
N GLY A 64 -7.25 8.42 -2.05
CA GLY A 64 -8.65 8.44 -1.67
C GLY A 64 -9.08 7.27 -0.79
N TYR A 65 -8.14 6.56 -0.22
CA TYR A 65 -8.41 5.39 0.62
C TYR A 65 -7.75 5.56 1.97
N SER A 66 -8.09 4.67 2.91
CA SER A 66 -7.46 4.64 4.21
C SER A 66 -6.65 3.35 4.34
N ALA A 67 -5.52 3.43 5.01
CA ALA A 67 -4.67 2.27 5.21
C ALA A 67 -4.24 2.19 6.66
N GLU A 68 -4.07 0.95 7.12
CA GLU A 68 -3.63 0.69 8.49
C GLU A 68 -2.61 -0.43 8.45
N LEU A 69 -1.50 -0.25 9.15
CA LEU A 69 -0.47 -1.28 9.24
C LEU A 69 -0.99 -2.48 10.03
N ILE A 70 -0.98 -3.65 9.40
CA ILE A 70 -1.47 -4.86 10.03
C ILE A 70 -0.35 -5.69 10.62
N THR A 71 0.73 -5.86 9.85
CA THR A 71 1.83 -6.71 10.25
C THR A 71 3.13 -6.20 9.69
N ASN A 72 4.20 -6.57 10.38
CA ASN A 72 5.56 -6.22 9.98
C ASN A 72 6.40 -7.47 9.77
N SER A 73 5.78 -8.56 9.47
CA SER A 73 6.47 -9.83 9.31
C SER A 73 7.51 -9.78 8.19
#